data_89a2d979a821489c955ea79aa1d9e2c6
#
_entry.id   89a2d979a821489c955ea79aa1d9e2c6
#
_cell.length_a   1.000
_cell.length_b   1.000
_cell.length_c   1.000
_cell.angle_alpha   90.00
_cell.angle_beta   90.00
_cell.angle_gamma   90.00
#
_symmetry.space_group_name_H-M   'P 1'
#
loop_
_entity.id
_entity.type
_entity.pdbx_description
1 polymer ?
#
loop_
_entity_poly.entity_id
_entity_poly.type
_entity_poly.pdbx_seq_one_letter_code
_entity_poly.pdbx_strand_id
1 'polypeptide(L)' 'MPISSPPHPALGKLVRDKRDGRTGTISGQLVERDTETGKLLRRRIFVRPAGGGFEWEADAADLEPT' A
#
# COMPACT_ATOMS: atom_id res chain seq x y z
N MET A 1 -1.66 -15.66 -11.90
CA MET A 1 -2.18 -14.27 -11.93
C MET A 1 -1.03 -13.31 -12.09
N PRO A 2 -1.16 -12.31 -12.96
CA PRO A 2 -0.11 -11.32 -13.06
C PRO A 2 -0.07 -10.45 -11.82
N ILE A 3 1.14 -10.24 -11.34
CA ILE A 3 1.44 -9.36 -10.21
C ILE A 3 2.39 -8.30 -10.71
N SER A 4 2.09 -7.05 -10.42
CA SER A 4 2.95 -5.93 -10.78
C SER A 4 3.22 -5.05 -9.58
N SER A 5 4.30 -4.28 -9.65
CA SER A 5 4.72 -3.38 -8.58
C SER A 5 4.87 -1.96 -9.13
N PRO A 6 3.77 -1.35 -9.61
CA PRO A 6 3.84 0.01 -10.12
C PRO A 6 4.06 1.00 -8.98
N PRO A 7 4.65 2.18 -9.26
CA PRO A 7 4.76 3.22 -8.22
C PRO A 7 3.37 3.65 -7.75
N HIS A 8 3.23 3.82 -6.44
CA HIS A 8 1.99 4.36 -5.89
C HIS A 8 1.96 5.89 -6.11
N PRO A 9 0.78 6.48 -6.45
CA PRO A 9 0.69 7.94 -6.63
C PRO A 9 1.12 8.74 -5.39
N ALA A 10 0.95 8.17 -4.20
CA ALA A 10 1.35 8.80 -2.94
C ALA A 10 2.70 8.27 -2.41
N LEU A 11 3.56 7.74 -3.27
CA LEU A 11 4.87 7.24 -2.88
C LEU A 11 5.66 8.33 -2.14
N GLY A 12 6.18 7.97 -0.96
CA GLY A 12 6.91 8.91 -0.10
C GLY A 12 6.04 9.83 0.73
N LYS A 13 4.71 9.76 0.59
CA LYS A 13 3.78 10.57 1.38
C LYS A 13 3.52 9.92 2.73
N LEU A 14 3.33 10.75 3.75
CA LEU A 14 2.97 10.30 5.08
C LEU A 14 1.49 9.93 5.14
N VAL A 15 1.21 8.75 5.67
CA VAL A 15 -0.15 8.23 5.81
C VAL A 15 -0.35 7.63 7.18
N ARG A 16 -1.60 7.45 7.57
CA ARG A 16 -1.97 6.78 8.81
C ARG A 16 -2.82 5.55 8.49
N ASP A 17 -2.51 4.43 9.14
CA ASP A 17 -3.30 3.22 9.07
C ASP A 17 -4.44 3.35 10.07
N LYS A 18 -5.68 3.38 9.59
CA LYS A 18 -6.86 3.56 10.44
C LYS A 18 -7.13 2.39 11.37
N ARG A 19 -6.61 1.21 11.07
CA ARG A 19 -6.85 0.01 11.88
C ARG A 19 -6.21 0.10 13.26
N ASP A 20 -5.03 0.71 13.35
CA ASP A 20 -4.26 0.76 14.60
C ASP A 20 -3.62 2.12 14.87
N GLY A 21 -3.80 3.09 13.99
CA GLY A 21 -3.28 4.44 14.18
C GLY A 21 -1.81 4.62 13.85
N ARG A 22 -1.14 3.60 13.32
CA ARG A 22 0.27 3.74 12.94
C ARG A 22 0.45 4.71 11.79
N THR A 23 1.53 5.48 11.83
CA THR A 23 1.88 6.40 10.76
C THR A 23 3.17 5.97 10.08
N GLY A 24 3.29 6.28 8.80
CA GLY A 24 4.46 5.98 8.02
C GLY A 24 4.37 6.53 6.62
N THR A 25 5.38 6.27 5.81
CA THR A 25 5.42 6.70 4.42
C THR A 25 5.17 5.52 3.49
N ILE A 26 4.43 5.75 2.42
CA ILE A 26 4.20 4.71 1.42
C ILE A 26 5.50 4.43 0.69
N SER A 27 5.95 3.17 0.73
CA SER A 27 7.19 2.72 0.10
C SER A 27 6.99 1.97 -1.21
N GLY A 28 5.77 1.50 -1.48
CA GLY A 28 5.48 0.77 -2.71
C GLY A 28 4.11 0.12 -2.68
N GLN A 29 3.79 -0.60 -3.74
CA GLN A 29 2.56 -1.38 -3.81
C GLN A 29 2.74 -2.60 -4.71
N LEU A 30 1.92 -3.62 -4.47
CA LEU A 30 1.73 -4.76 -5.35
C LEU A 30 0.29 -4.78 -5.83
N VAL A 31 0.11 -5.01 -7.12
CA VAL A 31 -1.21 -5.08 -7.74
C VAL A 31 -1.39 -6.44 -8.38
N GLU A 32 -2.47 -7.14 -8.00
CA GLU A 32 -2.82 -8.43 -8.57
C GLU A 32 -4.06 -8.27 -9.43
N ARG A 33 -3.99 -8.74 -10.67
CA ARG A 33 -5.10 -8.66 -11.62
C ARG A 33 -5.42 -10.03 -12.19
N ASP A 34 -6.67 -10.22 -12.56
CA ASP A 34 -7.10 -11.41 -13.28
C ASP A 34 -6.46 -11.41 -14.68
N THR A 35 -5.87 -12.54 -15.08
CA THR A 35 -5.17 -12.67 -16.37
C THR A 35 -6.13 -12.59 -17.57
N GLU A 36 -7.37 -13.01 -17.40
CA GLU A 36 -8.35 -13.06 -18.50
C GLU A 36 -9.10 -11.75 -18.67
N THR A 37 -9.53 -11.17 -17.55
CA THR A 37 -10.39 -9.98 -17.57
C THR A 37 -9.65 -8.68 -17.33
N GLY A 38 -8.43 -8.74 -16.77
CA GLY A 38 -7.70 -7.56 -16.34
C GLY A 38 -8.25 -6.90 -15.07
N LYS A 39 -9.27 -7.54 -14.46
CA LYS A 39 -9.92 -6.99 -13.27
C LYS A 39 -8.97 -6.97 -12.09
N LEU A 40 -9.00 -5.88 -11.34
CA LEU A 40 -8.22 -5.75 -10.10
C LEU A 40 -8.74 -6.73 -9.07
N LEU A 41 -7.88 -7.65 -8.61
CA LEU A 41 -8.21 -8.62 -7.58
C LEU A 41 -7.77 -8.14 -6.20
N ARG A 42 -6.58 -7.58 -6.10
CA ARG A 42 -6.01 -7.17 -4.83
C ARG A 42 -4.96 -6.09 -5.03
N ARG A 43 -4.91 -5.15 -4.09
CA ARG A 43 -3.87 -4.14 -4.03
C ARG A 43 -3.30 -4.11 -2.62
N ARG A 44 -1.98 -4.31 -2.50
CA ARG A 44 -1.27 -4.28 -1.23
C ARG A 44 -0.37 -3.05 -1.22
N ILE A 45 -0.53 -2.25 -0.18
CA ILE A 45 0.28 -1.04 -0.02
C ILE A 45 1.32 -1.31 1.07
N PHE A 46 2.58 -1.01 0.79
CA PHE A 46 3.64 -1.16 1.77
C PHE A 46 3.94 0.19 2.41
N VAL A 47 3.98 0.21 3.73
CA VAL A 47 4.17 1.43 4.52
C VAL A 47 5.40 1.26 5.41
N ARG A 48 6.31 2.23 5.34
CA ARG A 48 7.50 2.26 6.19
C ARG A 48 7.20 3.11 7.42
N PRO A 49 7.40 2.58 8.66
CA PRO A 49 7.09 3.33 9.88
C PRO A 49 7.86 4.64 9.96
N ALA A 50 7.18 5.70 10.41
CA ALA A 50 7.78 7.03 10.53
C ALA A 50 8.96 7.06 11.51
N GLY A 51 8.88 6.29 12.59
CA GLY A 51 9.93 6.22 13.60
C GLY A 51 10.98 5.14 13.36
N GLY A 52 10.95 4.48 12.20
CA GLY A 52 11.79 3.33 11.91
C GLY A 52 11.12 2.03 12.35
N GLY A 53 11.73 0.90 11.99
CA GLY A 53 11.16 -0.41 12.27
C GLY A 53 10.80 -1.15 10.99
N PHE A 54 9.93 -2.16 11.12
CA PHE A 54 9.58 -3.01 9.99
C PHE A 54 8.44 -2.41 9.17
N GLU A 55 8.61 -2.45 7.85
CA GLU A 55 7.57 -2.13 6.89
C GLU A 55 6.37 -3.05 7.09
N TRP A 56 5.15 -2.49 6.95
CA TRP A 56 3.94 -3.32 7.04
C TRP A 56 3.08 -3.16 5.80
N GLU A 57 2.18 -4.11 5.62
CA GLU A 57 1.27 -4.16 4.49
C GLU A 57 -0.12 -3.71 4.92
N ALA A 58 -0.78 -2.90 4.09
CA ALA A 58 -2.14 -2.42 4.36
C ALA A 58 -2.94 -2.33 3.07
N ASP A 59 -4.27 -2.35 3.19
CA ASP A 59 -5.15 -2.06 2.08
C ASP A 59 -5.28 -0.54 1.90
N ALA A 60 -5.47 -0.11 0.66
CA ALA A 60 -5.62 1.31 0.36
C ALA A 60 -6.77 1.95 1.14
N ALA A 61 -7.85 1.18 1.38
CA ALA A 61 -9.02 1.66 2.12
C ALA A 61 -8.74 1.95 3.59
N ASP A 62 -7.67 1.36 4.15
CA ASP A 62 -7.28 1.53 5.54
C ASP A 62 -6.28 2.67 5.75
N LEU A 63 -5.79 3.26 4.69
CA LEU A 63 -4.80 4.33 4.76
C LEU A 63 -5.45 5.68 4.49
N GLU A 64 -5.07 6.67 5.28
CA GLU A 64 -5.53 8.04 5.09
C GLU A 64 -4.35 9.00 5.11
N PRO A 65 -4.40 10.12 4.39
CA PRO A 65 -3.36 11.15 4.45
C PRO A 65 -3.31 11.77 5.84
N THR A 66 -2.13 12.16 6.25
CA THR A 66 -1.96 12.90 7.53
C THR A 66 -1.62 14.35 7.27
#